data_7631e804743e3422713528defade105c
#
_entry.id   7631e804743e3422713528defade105c
#
_cell.length_a   1.000
_cell.length_b   1.000
_cell.length_c   1.000
_cell.angle_alpha   90.00
_cell.angle_beta   90.00
_cell.angle_gamma   90.00
#
_symmetry.space_group_name_H-M   'P 1'
#
loop_
_entity.id
_entity.type
_entity.pdbx_description
1 polymer ?
#
loop_
_entity_poly.entity_id
_entity_poly.type
_entity_poly.pdbx_seq_one_letter_code
_entity_poly.pdbx_strand_id
1 'polypeptide(L)'
;MTKTEFLPSFAMLCEVYNREATKLLAEGYYMVLKELDINTFNTAIANVMSGRKYSTLPLPADILESVIGNPEDKAILALKMVEDAMKEHGAYKSVSFDDKIALTCIENLGGWITICQMELKDWEWKKKEFITLYKALMRNPQNIKHTPYLAGICEHQNRLSGYDEEADTQEVAMIGYNGSTHIPVLQLQMAQKSTNAIEDKRDIGLLVKTASKVF
;
A
#
# COMPACT_ATOMS: atom_id res chain seq x y z
N MET A 1 5.83 11.12 16.88
CA MET A 1 6.39 11.13 18.26
C MET A 1 7.09 12.45 18.54
N THR A 2 7.20 12.86 19.81
CA THR A 2 7.93 14.07 20.24
C THR A 2 9.43 13.78 20.43
N LYS A 3 10.28 14.85 20.44
CA LYS A 3 11.72 14.67 20.74
C LYS A 3 11.97 14.10 22.14
N THR A 4 11.15 14.43 23.11
CA THR A 4 11.27 13.95 24.49
C THR A 4 10.98 12.46 24.62
N GLU A 5 10.07 11.93 23.82
CA GLU A 5 9.78 10.49 23.73
C GLU A 5 10.85 9.73 22.96
N PHE A 6 11.39 10.34 21.91
CA PHE A 6 12.40 9.75 21.04
C PHE A 6 13.75 9.52 21.73
N LEU A 7 14.24 10.56 22.46
CA LEU A 7 15.61 10.60 23.00
C LEU A 7 16.00 9.42 23.89
N PRO A 8 15.17 8.95 24.85
CA PRO A 8 15.53 7.82 25.70
C PRO A 8 15.79 6.53 24.90
N SER A 9 14.89 6.19 23.99
CA SER A 9 15.02 4.97 23.17
C SER A 9 16.18 5.06 22.19
N PHE A 10 16.44 6.25 21.64
CA PHE A 10 17.59 6.49 20.78
C PHE A 10 18.93 6.40 21.54
N ALA A 11 18.98 6.96 22.75
CA ALA A 11 20.18 6.86 23.61
C ALA A 11 20.49 5.41 23.96
N MET A 12 19.46 4.62 24.31
CA MET A 12 19.60 3.17 24.54
C MET A 12 20.15 2.46 23.29
N LEU A 13 19.63 2.77 22.11
CA LEU A 13 20.13 2.21 20.85
C LEU A 13 21.61 2.53 20.65
N CYS A 14 22.02 3.78 20.86
CA CYS A 14 23.41 4.21 20.74
C CYS A 14 24.32 3.47 21.74
N GLU A 15 23.89 3.28 22.98
CA GLU A 15 24.61 2.54 24.00
C GLU A 15 24.86 1.09 23.58
N VAL A 16 23.84 0.39 23.10
CA VAL A 16 23.97 -1.01 22.62
C VAL A 16 25.00 -1.15 21.50
N TYR A 17 25.11 -0.15 20.64
CA TYR A 17 26.07 -0.15 19.53
C TYR A 17 27.39 0.60 19.84
N ASN A 18 27.68 0.88 21.10
CA ASN A 18 28.88 1.60 21.55
C ASN A 18 29.12 2.92 20.78
N ARG A 19 28.05 3.72 20.61
CA ARG A 19 28.11 5.03 19.97
C ARG A 19 27.63 6.12 20.93
N GLU A 20 28.30 7.25 20.92
CA GLU A 20 27.88 8.42 21.67
C GLU A 20 26.63 9.04 21.03
N ALA A 21 25.58 9.24 21.83
CA ALA A 21 24.35 9.90 21.40
C ALA A 21 24.53 11.42 21.34
N THR A 22 25.30 11.91 20.36
CA THR A 22 25.48 13.35 20.18
C THR A 22 24.18 14.04 19.75
N LYS A 23 24.04 15.32 20.11
CA LYS A 23 22.89 16.13 19.73
C LYS A 23 22.65 16.13 18.21
N LEU A 24 23.72 16.26 17.41
CA LEU A 24 23.62 16.29 15.95
C LEU A 24 23.17 14.95 15.39
N LEU A 25 23.69 13.84 15.91
CA LEU A 25 23.27 12.50 15.53
C LEU A 25 21.78 12.27 15.85
N ALA A 26 21.36 12.61 17.06
CA ALA A 26 19.96 12.49 17.48
C ALA A 26 19.01 13.36 16.61
N GLU A 27 19.41 14.56 16.24
CA GLU A 27 18.61 15.42 15.36
C GLU A 27 18.47 14.82 13.95
N GLY A 28 19.55 14.26 13.40
CA GLY A 28 19.50 13.59 12.08
C GLY A 28 18.56 12.40 12.06
N TYR A 29 18.62 11.55 13.10
CA TYR A 29 17.69 10.40 13.21
C TYR A 29 16.25 10.84 13.45
N TYR A 30 16.03 11.81 14.33
CA TYR A 30 14.71 12.34 14.63
C TYR A 30 14.04 12.93 13.39
N MET A 31 14.78 13.66 12.55
CA MET A 31 14.25 14.25 11.32
C MET A 31 13.58 13.21 10.40
N VAL A 32 14.17 12.02 10.31
CA VAL A 32 13.65 10.93 9.46
C VAL A 32 12.56 10.12 10.16
N LEU A 33 12.68 9.91 11.49
CA LEU A 33 11.84 8.97 12.24
C LEU A 33 10.66 9.62 12.97
N LYS A 34 10.55 10.95 13.00
CA LYS A 34 9.52 11.70 13.74
C LYS A 34 8.07 11.35 13.38
N GLU A 35 7.83 10.89 12.15
CA GLU A 35 6.49 10.49 11.67
C GLU A 35 6.00 9.17 12.29
N LEU A 36 6.90 8.35 12.84
CA LEU A 36 6.51 7.16 13.59
C LEU A 36 5.91 7.57 14.96
N ASP A 37 4.92 6.82 15.42
CA ASP A 37 4.50 6.88 16.83
C ASP A 37 5.54 6.18 17.72
N ILE A 38 5.53 6.46 19.03
CA ILE A 38 6.54 5.95 19.95
C ILE A 38 6.53 4.43 20.11
N ASN A 39 5.35 3.79 20.04
CA ASN A 39 5.25 2.34 20.18
C ASN A 39 5.83 1.64 18.94
N THR A 40 5.51 2.14 17.76
CA THR A 40 6.08 1.68 16.49
C THR A 40 7.58 1.88 16.45
N PHE A 41 8.10 3.03 16.92
CA PHE A 41 9.53 3.28 17.00
C PHE A 41 10.25 2.33 17.96
N ASN A 42 9.69 2.07 19.15
CA ASN A 42 10.26 1.13 20.12
C ASN A 42 10.26 -0.31 19.57
N THR A 43 9.19 -0.70 18.86
CA THR A 43 9.12 -1.99 18.19
C THR A 43 10.18 -2.09 17.08
N ALA A 44 10.38 -1.04 16.30
CA ALA A 44 11.42 -0.97 15.28
C ALA A 44 12.83 -1.18 15.88
N ILE A 45 13.14 -0.48 16.98
CA ILE A 45 14.41 -0.65 17.68
C ILE A 45 14.58 -2.10 18.16
N ALA A 46 13.57 -2.68 18.79
CA ALA A 46 13.61 -4.06 19.25
C ALA A 46 13.85 -5.05 18.09
N ASN A 47 13.17 -4.87 16.96
CA ASN A 47 13.32 -5.69 15.78
C ASN A 47 14.75 -5.59 15.20
N VAL A 48 15.29 -4.37 15.09
CA VAL A 48 16.66 -4.15 14.61
C VAL A 48 17.67 -4.78 15.53
N MET A 49 17.52 -4.62 16.85
CA MET A 49 18.44 -5.20 17.85
C MET A 49 18.42 -6.72 17.86
N SER A 50 17.26 -7.35 17.62
CA SER A 50 17.11 -8.81 17.61
C SER A 50 17.50 -9.45 16.27
N GLY A 51 17.26 -8.79 15.17
CA GLY A 51 17.46 -9.36 13.83
C GLY A 51 18.80 -9.03 13.18
N ARG A 52 19.45 -7.92 13.55
CA ARG A 52 20.67 -7.44 12.89
C ARG A 52 21.93 -8.02 13.50
N LYS A 53 22.79 -8.58 12.67
CA LYS A 53 24.06 -9.20 13.07
C LYS A 53 25.27 -8.25 13.02
N TYR A 54 25.09 -7.01 12.58
CA TYR A 54 26.17 -6.04 12.43
C TYR A 54 26.35 -5.21 13.71
N SER A 55 27.60 -4.94 14.08
CA SER A 55 27.98 -4.14 15.25
C SER A 55 27.92 -2.62 15.03
N THR A 56 27.61 -2.17 13.81
CA THR A 56 27.48 -0.75 13.49
C THR A 56 26.09 -0.24 13.80
N LEU A 57 26.00 1.01 14.29
CA LEU A 57 24.71 1.66 14.55
C LEU A 57 23.82 1.60 13.31
N PRO A 58 22.56 1.09 13.41
CA PRO A 58 21.65 0.98 12.31
C PRO A 58 21.29 2.35 11.73
N LEU A 59 21.24 2.47 10.42
CA LEU A 59 20.79 3.69 9.76
C LEU A 59 19.30 3.93 10.02
N PRO A 60 18.81 5.18 9.95
CA PRO A 60 17.37 5.46 10.01
C PRO A 60 16.54 4.62 9.03
N ALA A 61 17.09 4.32 7.84
CA ALA A 61 16.45 3.45 6.85
C ALA A 61 16.27 2.01 7.35
N ASP A 62 17.27 1.43 8.05
CA ASP A 62 17.19 0.09 8.64
C ASP A 62 16.06 0.01 9.68
N ILE A 63 15.91 1.09 10.47
CA ILE A 63 14.86 1.20 11.49
C ILE A 63 13.48 1.28 10.83
N LEU A 64 13.31 2.08 9.78
CA LEU A 64 12.06 2.15 9.01
C LEU A 64 11.73 0.81 8.37
N GLU A 65 12.70 0.15 7.73
CA GLU A 65 12.52 -1.14 7.07
C GLU A 65 12.09 -2.23 8.06
N SER A 66 12.58 -2.18 9.31
CA SER A 66 12.21 -3.17 10.34
C SER A 66 10.73 -3.13 10.75
N VAL A 67 10.04 -2.01 10.49
CA VAL A 67 8.61 -1.83 10.77
C VAL A 67 7.77 -1.99 9.53
N ILE A 68 8.19 -1.31 8.45
CA ILE A 68 7.46 -1.31 7.18
C ILE A 68 7.62 -2.67 6.48
N GLY A 69 8.69 -3.40 6.79
CA GLY A 69 9.13 -4.59 6.06
C GLY A 69 9.92 -4.22 4.82
N ASN A 70 10.70 -5.18 4.32
CA ASN A 70 11.47 -4.98 3.09
C ASN A 70 10.52 -4.75 1.91
N PRO A 71 10.63 -3.61 1.19
CA PRO A 71 9.80 -3.33 0.03
C PRO A 71 9.89 -4.38 -1.08
N GLU A 72 11.04 -5.06 -1.21
CA GLU A 72 11.26 -6.15 -2.16
C GLU A 72 10.41 -7.37 -1.79
N ASP A 73 10.48 -7.81 -0.52
CA ASP A 73 9.74 -8.97 -0.03
C ASP A 73 8.23 -8.74 -0.13
N LYS A 74 7.77 -7.54 0.21
CA LYS A 74 6.35 -7.16 0.04
C LYS A 74 5.92 -7.20 -1.42
N ALA A 75 6.73 -6.66 -2.33
CA ALA A 75 6.43 -6.68 -3.75
C ALA A 75 6.35 -8.12 -4.31
N ILE A 76 7.24 -9.01 -3.85
CA ILE A 76 7.24 -10.42 -4.23
C ILE A 76 5.99 -11.14 -3.70
N LEU A 77 5.62 -10.90 -2.44
CA LEU A 77 4.40 -11.47 -1.85
C LEU A 77 3.14 -10.97 -2.55
N ALA A 78 3.06 -9.68 -2.84
CA ALA A 78 1.96 -9.09 -3.60
C ALA A 78 1.88 -9.66 -5.02
N LEU A 79 3.01 -9.81 -5.72
CA LEU A 79 3.07 -10.44 -7.04
C LEU A 79 2.57 -11.89 -6.99
N LYS A 80 2.99 -12.66 -5.99
CA LYS A 80 2.51 -14.02 -5.81
C LYS A 80 1.00 -14.08 -5.61
N MET A 81 0.45 -13.19 -4.79
CA MET A 81 -0.99 -13.07 -4.56
C MET A 81 -1.73 -12.77 -5.88
N VAL A 82 -1.19 -11.90 -6.73
CA VAL A 82 -1.73 -11.61 -8.07
C VAL A 82 -1.68 -12.84 -8.97
N GLU A 83 -0.56 -13.57 -9.02
CA GLU A 83 -0.42 -14.79 -9.83
C GLU A 83 -1.38 -15.91 -9.39
N ASP A 84 -1.58 -16.06 -8.09
CA ASP A 84 -2.51 -17.06 -7.55
C ASP A 84 -3.96 -16.66 -7.90
N ALA A 85 -4.31 -15.38 -7.81
CA ALA A 85 -5.60 -14.87 -8.25
C ALA A 85 -5.83 -15.04 -9.76
N MET A 86 -4.81 -14.83 -10.60
CA MET A 86 -4.89 -15.07 -12.05
C MET A 86 -5.22 -16.55 -12.36
N LYS A 87 -4.64 -17.50 -11.62
CA LYS A 87 -4.89 -18.93 -11.78
C LYS A 87 -6.28 -19.33 -11.31
N GLU A 88 -6.74 -18.76 -10.20
CA GLU A 88 -8.03 -19.12 -9.57
C GLU A 88 -9.23 -18.49 -10.27
N HIS A 89 -9.14 -17.22 -10.65
CA HIS A 89 -10.27 -16.46 -11.16
C HIS A 89 -10.20 -16.18 -12.67
N GLY A 90 -9.00 -16.14 -13.24
CA GLY A 90 -8.78 -15.85 -14.66
C GLY A 90 -9.25 -14.46 -15.07
N ALA A 91 -9.26 -14.20 -16.39
CA ALA A 91 -9.67 -12.91 -16.95
C ALA A 91 -11.19 -12.64 -16.88
N TYR A 92 -12.00 -13.66 -16.64
CA TYR A 92 -13.47 -13.53 -16.77
C TYR A 92 -14.11 -12.89 -15.54
N LYS A 93 -13.59 -13.12 -14.34
CA LYS A 93 -14.12 -12.59 -13.08
C LYS A 93 -13.51 -11.25 -12.74
N SER A 94 -14.33 -10.35 -12.19
CA SER A 94 -13.87 -9.12 -11.57
C SER A 94 -13.20 -9.45 -10.22
N VAL A 95 -12.12 -8.72 -9.86
CA VAL A 95 -11.33 -8.98 -8.66
C VAL A 95 -11.04 -7.69 -7.90
N SER A 96 -10.95 -7.78 -6.58
CA SER A 96 -10.43 -6.71 -5.71
C SER A 96 -9.35 -7.26 -4.79
N PHE A 97 -8.31 -6.48 -4.56
CA PHE A 97 -7.24 -6.81 -3.64
C PHE A 97 -7.31 -5.88 -2.43
N ASP A 98 -7.07 -6.40 -1.24
CA ASP A 98 -6.90 -5.57 -0.03
C ASP A 98 -5.66 -4.68 -0.15
N ASP A 99 -4.64 -5.14 -0.87
CA ASP A 99 -3.45 -4.36 -1.22
C ASP A 99 -3.73 -3.37 -2.37
N LYS A 100 -3.96 -2.10 -2.01
CA LYS A 100 -4.22 -1.03 -2.98
C LYS A 100 -3.02 -0.71 -3.88
N ILE A 101 -1.81 -1.03 -3.44
CA ILE A 101 -0.60 -0.88 -4.26
C ILE A 101 -0.63 -1.94 -5.37
N ALA A 102 -0.97 -3.18 -5.04
CA ALA A 102 -1.12 -4.25 -6.03
C ALA A 102 -2.19 -3.91 -7.08
N LEU A 103 -3.37 -3.41 -6.67
CA LEU A 103 -4.41 -2.92 -7.58
C LEU A 103 -3.88 -1.86 -8.54
N THR A 104 -3.20 -0.84 -8.01
CA THR A 104 -2.63 0.24 -8.82
C THR A 104 -1.55 -0.26 -9.78
N CYS A 105 -0.72 -1.23 -9.35
CA CYS A 105 0.26 -1.86 -10.23
C CYS A 105 -0.41 -2.57 -11.41
N ILE A 106 -1.45 -3.36 -11.16
CA ILE A 106 -2.18 -4.08 -12.20
C ILE A 106 -2.78 -3.11 -13.21
N GLU A 107 -3.42 -2.02 -12.76
CA GLU A 107 -3.96 -0.98 -13.66
C GLU A 107 -2.89 -0.36 -14.55
N ASN A 108 -1.72 -0.04 -13.98
CA ASN A 108 -0.63 0.56 -14.74
C ASN A 108 0.02 -0.43 -15.73
N LEU A 109 -0.09 -1.74 -15.48
CA LEU A 109 0.36 -2.80 -16.40
C LEU A 109 -0.65 -3.12 -17.51
N GLY A 110 -1.77 -2.41 -17.60
CA GLY A 110 -2.78 -2.55 -18.62
C GLY A 110 -4.10 -3.15 -18.15
N GLY A 111 -4.26 -3.36 -16.84
CA GLY A 111 -5.48 -3.87 -16.21
C GLY A 111 -5.54 -5.40 -16.12
N TRP A 112 -6.56 -5.87 -15.39
CA TRP A 112 -6.71 -7.28 -15.03
C TRP A 112 -6.83 -8.21 -16.23
N ILE A 113 -7.71 -7.86 -17.19
CA ILE A 113 -7.93 -8.66 -18.39
C ILE A 113 -6.63 -8.82 -19.18
N THR A 114 -5.90 -7.72 -19.37
CA THR A 114 -4.65 -7.70 -20.14
C THR A 114 -3.60 -8.63 -19.51
N ILE A 115 -3.36 -8.53 -18.21
CA ILE A 115 -2.35 -9.37 -17.57
C ILE A 115 -2.73 -10.85 -17.54
N CYS A 116 -4.03 -11.18 -17.40
CA CYS A 116 -4.52 -12.55 -17.44
C CYS A 116 -4.45 -13.21 -18.83
N GLN A 117 -4.50 -12.41 -19.91
CA GLN A 117 -4.43 -12.90 -21.28
C GLN A 117 -3.02 -12.81 -21.89
N MET A 118 -2.06 -12.31 -21.13
CA MET A 118 -0.68 -12.15 -21.60
C MET A 118 0.02 -13.51 -21.78
N GLU A 119 0.86 -13.61 -22.80
CA GLU A 119 1.73 -14.79 -22.96
C GLU A 119 2.71 -14.93 -21.79
N LEU A 120 3.03 -16.16 -21.41
CA LEU A 120 3.93 -16.42 -20.28
C LEU A 120 5.28 -15.70 -20.41
N LYS A 121 5.81 -15.61 -21.62
CA LYS A 121 7.08 -14.92 -21.90
C LYS A 121 7.00 -13.44 -21.57
N ASP A 122 5.90 -12.78 -21.95
CA ASP A 122 5.70 -11.36 -21.71
C ASP A 122 5.40 -11.08 -20.23
N TRP A 123 4.68 -12.01 -19.59
CA TRP A 123 4.42 -11.95 -18.16
C TRP A 123 5.72 -11.98 -17.33
N GLU A 124 6.71 -12.79 -17.69
CA GLU A 124 8.01 -12.81 -16.99
C GLU A 124 8.74 -11.45 -17.02
N TRP A 125 8.57 -10.64 -18.07
CA TRP A 125 9.05 -9.27 -18.12
C TRP A 125 8.20 -8.33 -17.26
N LYS A 126 6.88 -8.47 -17.32
CA LYS A 126 5.93 -7.67 -16.54
C LYS A 126 6.04 -7.90 -15.03
N LYS A 127 6.45 -9.06 -14.56
CA LYS A 127 6.76 -9.31 -13.14
C LYS A 127 7.84 -8.35 -12.61
N LYS A 128 8.90 -8.12 -13.37
CA LYS A 128 9.97 -7.19 -12.98
C LYS A 128 9.46 -5.74 -12.93
N GLU A 129 8.64 -5.37 -13.90
CA GLU A 129 8.00 -4.06 -13.94
C GLU A 129 7.06 -3.88 -12.74
N PHE A 130 6.25 -4.90 -12.40
CA PHE A 130 5.38 -4.92 -11.23
C PHE A 130 6.15 -4.67 -9.94
N ILE A 131 7.24 -5.41 -9.68
CA ILE A 131 8.06 -5.26 -8.47
C ILE A 131 8.65 -3.85 -8.39
N THR A 132 9.14 -3.31 -9.51
CA THR A 132 9.73 -1.97 -9.55
C THR A 132 8.67 -0.90 -9.26
N LEU A 133 7.49 -1.02 -9.87
CA LEU A 133 6.37 -0.11 -9.68
C LEU A 133 5.82 -0.18 -8.25
N TYR A 134 5.67 -1.39 -7.70
CA TYR A 134 5.21 -1.61 -6.33
C TYR A 134 6.11 -0.90 -5.32
N LYS A 135 7.44 -1.06 -5.46
CA LYS A 135 8.43 -0.37 -4.61
C LYS A 135 8.36 1.17 -4.76
N ALA A 136 8.14 1.65 -5.97
CA ALA A 136 7.98 3.09 -6.24
C ALA A 136 6.72 3.66 -5.57
N LEU A 137 5.60 2.95 -5.65
CA LEU A 137 4.33 3.35 -5.02
C LEU A 137 4.39 3.27 -3.49
N MET A 138 5.10 2.29 -2.92
CA MET A 138 5.36 2.27 -1.47
C MET A 138 6.08 3.52 -0.96
N ARG A 139 7.00 4.06 -1.78
CA ARG A 139 7.74 5.30 -1.44
C ARG A 139 6.91 6.56 -1.66
N ASN A 140 5.93 6.52 -2.56
CA ASN A 140 5.09 7.64 -2.97
C ASN A 140 3.60 7.29 -2.90
N PRO A 141 3.02 7.17 -1.68
CA PRO A 141 1.64 6.72 -1.50
C PRO A 141 0.58 7.62 -2.18
N GLN A 142 0.89 8.90 -2.41
CA GLN A 142 0.01 9.84 -3.12
C GLN A 142 -0.29 9.41 -4.57
N ASN A 143 0.49 8.52 -5.14
CA ASN A 143 0.29 8.01 -6.50
C ASN A 143 -0.55 6.72 -6.55
N ILE A 144 -1.01 6.23 -5.39
CA ILE A 144 -1.89 5.08 -5.32
C ILE A 144 -3.29 5.49 -5.76
N LYS A 145 -3.83 4.76 -6.73
CA LYS A 145 -5.20 4.99 -7.21
C LYS A 145 -6.23 4.40 -6.26
N HIS A 146 -7.38 5.06 -6.17
CA HIS A 146 -8.48 4.61 -5.31
C HIS A 146 -9.50 3.76 -6.07
N THR A 147 -9.05 2.87 -6.94
CA THR A 147 -9.91 1.93 -7.66
C THR A 147 -10.40 0.85 -6.69
N PRO A 148 -11.71 0.58 -6.58
CA PRO A 148 -12.23 -0.38 -5.63
C PRO A 148 -12.00 -1.83 -6.06
N TYR A 149 -12.00 -2.09 -7.38
CA TYR A 149 -11.84 -3.41 -7.98
C TYR A 149 -11.39 -3.28 -9.45
N LEU A 150 -11.03 -4.40 -10.05
CA LEU A 150 -10.64 -4.52 -11.46
C LEU A 150 -11.69 -5.37 -12.19
N ALA A 151 -12.29 -4.81 -13.24
CA ALA A 151 -13.33 -5.48 -13.99
C ALA A 151 -12.79 -6.66 -14.80
N GLY A 152 -13.55 -7.77 -14.79
CA GLY A 152 -13.32 -8.94 -15.65
C GLY A 152 -14.06 -8.83 -16.99
N ILE A 153 -13.81 -9.79 -17.89
CA ILE A 153 -14.41 -9.83 -19.22
C ILE A 153 -15.94 -9.87 -19.16
N CYS A 154 -16.52 -10.66 -18.25
CA CYS A 154 -17.98 -10.79 -18.15
C CYS A 154 -18.66 -9.45 -17.85
N GLU A 155 -18.16 -8.73 -16.86
CA GLU A 155 -18.67 -7.41 -16.52
C GLU A 155 -18.47 -6.42 -17.68
N HIS A 156 -17.27 -6.40 -18.25
CA HIS A 156 -16.93 -5.50 -19.34
C HIS A 156 -17.83 -5.72 -20.58
N GLN A 157 -18.07 -6.97 -20.96
CA GLN A 157 -18.94 -7.30 -22.08
C GLN A 157 -20.40 -6.96 -21.82
N ASN A 158 -20.92 -7.21 -20.62
CA ASN A 158 -22.27 -6.84 -20.23
C ASN A 158 -22.48 -5.33 -20.37
N ARG A 159 -21.55 -4.51 -19.88
CA ARG A 159 -21.63 -3.05 -20.02
C ARG A 159 -21.59 -2.60 -21.48
N LEU A 160 -20.70 -3.17 -22.28
CA LEU A 160 -20.62 -2.85 -23.73
C LEU A 160 -21.90 -3.24 -24.49
N SER A 161 -22.60 -4.26 -24.02
CA SER A 161 -23.85 -4.74 -24.62
C SER A 161 -25.12 -4.05 -24.09
N GLY A 162 -24.95 -3.12 -23.13
CA GLY A 162 -26.08 -2.40 -22.50
C GLY A 162 -26.82 -3.18 -21.41
N TYR A 163 -26.22 -4.27 -20.91
CA TYR A 163 -26.73 -5.08 -19.81
C TYR A 163 -26.15 -4.61 -18.47
N ASP A 164 -26.48 -3.37 -18.08
CA ASP A 164 -25.90 -2.74 -16.90
C ASP A 164 -26.36 -3.41 -15.60
N GLU A 165 -27.61 -3.86 -15.51
CA GLU A 165 -28.15 -4.56 -14.35
C GLU A 165 -27.41 -5.88 -14.11
N GLU A 166 -27.16 -6.65 -15.16
CA GLU A 166 -26.39 -7.90 -15.10
C GLU A 166 -24.91 -7.63 -14.74
N ALA A 167 -24.33 -6.53 -15.23
CA ALA A 167 -22.99 -6.12 -14.84
C ALA A 167 -22.91 -5.74 -13.36
N ASP A 168 -23.89 -5.02 -12.83
CA ASP A 168 -23.94 -4.57 -11.45
C ASP A 168 -24.18 -5.71 -10.44
N THR A 169 -24.82 -6.78 -10.87
CA THR A 169 -25.03 -8.00 -10.04
C THR A 169 -23.88 -8.98 -10.08
N GLN A 170 -22.89 -8.78 -10.94
CA GLN A 170 -21.68 -9.60 -10.99
C GLN A 170 -20.93 -9.56 -9.65
N GLU A 171 -20.42 -10.71 -9.26
CA GLU A 171 -19.64 -10.84 -8.03
C GLU A 171 -18.16 -10.53 -8.28
N VAL A 172 -17.59 -9.69 -7.41
CA VAL A 172 -16.16 -9.39 -7.36
C VAL A 172 -15.50 -10.32 -6.35
N ALA A 173 -14.48 -11.05 -6.78
CA ALA A 173 -13.67 -11.87 -5.89
C ALA A 173 -12.78 -10.98 -5.01
N MET A 174 -12.90 -11.13 -3.68
CA MET A 174 -12.20 -10.32 -2.68
C MET A 174 -10.94 -11.05 -2.20
N ILE A 175 -9.77 -10.62 -2.67
CA ILE A 175 -8.47 -11.27 -2.46
C ILE A 175 -7.72 -10.58 -1.32
N GLY A 176 -7.31 -11.37 -0.31
CA GLY A 176 -6.61 -10.85 0.87
C GLY A 176 -7.52 -10.28 1.96
N TYR A 177 -8.81 -10.09 1.71
CA TYR A 177 -9.75 -9.54 2.68
C TYR A 177 -10.16 -10.59 3.74
N ASN A 178 -10.24 -10.14 5.00
CA ASN A 178 -10.83 -10.92 6.08
C ASN A 178 -12.35 -10.76 6.03
N GLY A 179 -13.09 -11.81 5.66
CA GLY A 179 -14.57 -11.79 5.63
C GLY A 179 -15.15 -12.37 4.35
N SER A 180 -16.11 -11.65 3.74
CA SER A 180 -16.76 -12.12 2.51
C SER A 180 -15.77 -12.27 1.36
N THR A 181 -15.79 -13.45 0.74
CA THR A 181 -14.94 -13.77 -0.41
C THR A 181 -15.45 -13.18 -1.72
N HIS A 182 -16.73 -12.78 -1.77
CA HIS A 182 -17.37 -12.20 -2.96
C HIS A 182 -18.33 -11.07 -2.54
N ILE A 183 -18.33 -9.98 -3.30
CA ILE A 183 -19.20 -8.82 -3.09
C ILE A 183 -19.73 -8.35 -4.46
N PRO A 184 -21.05 -8.03 -4.59
CA PRO A 184 -21.58 -7.48 -5.84
C PRO A 184 -20.90 -6.16 -6.26
N VAL A 185 -20.69 -5.97 -7.55
CA VAL A 185 -20.09 -4.76 -8.15
C VAL A 185 -20.79 -3.49 -7.67
N LEU A 186 -22.12 -3.47 -7.69
CA LEU A 186 -22.93 -2.33 -7.25
C LEU A 186 -22.60 -1.88 -5.82
N GLN A 187 -22.39 -2.84 -4.91
CA GLN A 187 -22.08 -2.53 -3.51
C GLN A 187 -20.70 -1.85 -3.36
N LEU A 188 -19.69 -2.28 -4.13
CA LEU A 188 -18.37 -1.66 -4.13
C LEU A 188 -18.39 -0.26 -4.73
N GLN A 189 -19.14 -0.05 -5.81
CA GLN A 189 -19.29 1.27 -6.42
C GLN A 189 -20.01 2.26 -5.50
N MET A 190 -21.05 1.82 -4.79
CA MET A 190 -21.75 2.66 -3.81
C MET A 190 -20.85 3.05 -2.64
N ALA A 191 -20.06 2.11 -2.12
CA ALA A 191 -19.10 2.37 -1.06
C ALA A 191 -18.04 3.41 -1.49
N GLN A 192 -17.53 3.32 -2.72
CA GLN A 192 -16.58 4.29 -3.27
C GLN A 192 -17.18 5.69 -3.41
N LYS A 193 -18.40 5.79 -3.97
CA LYS A 193 -19.11 7.09 -4.08
C LYS A 193 -19.29 7.76 -2.72
N SER A 194 -19.60 6.97 -1.69
CA SER A 194 -19.75 7.49 -0.32
C SER A 194 -18.42 7.98 0.25
N THR A 195 -17.31 7.29 -0.01
CA THR A 195 -15.97 7.68 0.45
C THR A 195 -15.50 8.95 -0.21
N ASN A 196 -15.63 9.05 -1.54
CA ASN A 196 -15.25 10.25 -2.30
C ASN A 196 -16.09 11.47 -1.86
N ALA A 197 -17.39 11.30 -1.58
CA ALA A 197 -18.25 12.38 -1.07
C ALA A 197 -17.86 12.86 0.34
N ILE A 198 -17.24 12.01 1.15
CA ILE A 198 -16.71 12.38 2.48
C ILE A 198 -15.39 13.11 2.35
N GLU A 199 -14.52 12.67 1.45
CA GLU A 199 -13.24 13.33 1.15
C GLU A 199 -13.45 14.72 0.57
N ASP A 200 -14.32 14.88 -0.44
CA ASP A 200 -14.71 16.18 -1.00
C ASP A 200 -15.24 17.14 0.06
N LYS A 201 -16.06 16.67 1.01
CA LYS A 201 -16.56 17.51 2.12
C LYS A 201 -15.48 17.90 3.10
N ARG A 202 -14.47 17.07 3.35
CA ARG A 202 -13.31 17.39 4.20
C ARG A 202 -12.44 18.45 3.53
N ASP A 203 -12.18 18.36 2.24
CA ASP A 203 -11.38 19.32 1.48
C ASP A 203 -12.07 20.69 1.41
N ILE A 204 -13.38 20.73 1.16
CA ILE A 204 -14.18 21.97 1.22
C ILE A 204 -14.16 22.56 2.64
N GLY A 205 -14.27 21.73 3.68
CA GLY A 205 -14.19 22.17 5.08
C GLY A 205 -12.83 22.76 5.46
N LEU A 206 -11.74 22.25 4.89
CA LEU A 206 -10.38 22.80 5.04
C LEU A 206 -10.22 24.15 4.30
N LEU A 207 -10.73 24.26 3.09
CA LEU A 207 -10.71 25.50 2.29
C LEU A 207 -11.51 26.62 2.95
N VAL A 208 -12.69 26.31 3.52
CA VAL A 208 -13.50 27.28 4.25
C VAL A 208 -12.82 27.76 5.54
N LYS A 209 -12.10 26.87 6.27
CA LYS A 209 -11.34 27.23 7.47
C LYS A 209 -10.10 28.07 7.16
N THR A 210 -9.47 27.90 6.00
CA THR A 210 -8.33 28.75 5.57
C THR A 210 -8.80 30.11 5.08
N ALA A 211 -9.92 30.19 4.38
CA ALA A 211 -10.51 31.46 3.95
C ALA A 211 -10.99 32.34 5.12
N SER A 212 -11.53 31.72 6.20
CA SER A 212 -11.98 32.48 7.39
C SER A 212 -10.85 32.94 8.32
N LYS A 213 -9.58 32.64 8.05
CA LYS A 213 -8.41 33.17 8.78
C LYS A 213 -7.72 34.34 8.09
N VAL A 214 -8.20 34.78 6.94
CA VAL A 214 -7.62 35.88 6.12
C VAL A 214 -8.46 37.15 6.18
N PHE A 215 -9.57 37.15 6.94
CA PHE A 215 -10.37 38.36 7.23
C PHE A 215 -10.39 38.66 8.71
#